data_345476038c71f2d60df35b7e6c98633b
#
_entry.id   345476038c71f2d60df35b7e6c98633b
#
_cell.length_a   1.000
_cell.length_b   1.000
_cell.length_c   1.000
_cell.angle_alpha   90.00
_cell.angle_beta   90.00
_cell.angle_gamma   90.00
#
_symmetry.space_group_name_H-M   'P 1'
#
loop_
_entity.id
_entity.type
_entity.pdbx_description
1 polymer ?
#
loop_
_entity_poly.entity_id
_entity_poly.type
_entity_poly.pdbx_seq_one_letter_code
_entity_poly.pdbx_strand_id
1 'polypeptide(L)'
;MNGNFRVGTLFGIPFYVNFSWFFVLALVTYTYSNGLGNQFPELGNLLPWGLGLITALLMFASVIAHELGHSFVAIKQGIDVKSITLFLFGGLASLDRESKTPGEAFGIAIAGPLVSLLLCGILTLIGISTGMTGPFAAILGLLASINLALGLFNLIPGLPLDGGNILKAAVWKFTGNPYKGVIFAGRVGQVFGVIAIISGLFGSFWNILIGFFLLQNAGQFAQSATIQNELSGLNAIDAITPNSPIISEDLSLRDFANNYVIGQKNWQRFLVVDSEGKLQGAIAVDELKTIPTSQWPEVRVKSLIKPVEFSKTVKPEQNLLEVVTLLEQLKVQELPVIESNGVVVGILEKASILRLLQQKAQANPA
;
A
#
# COMPACT_ATOMS: atom_id res chain seq x y z
N MET A 1 -0.24 -14.18 5.32
CA MET A 1 0.53 -14.14 4.06
C MET A 1 0.86 -15.57 3.65
N ASN A 2 -0.17 -16.29 3.23
CA ASN A 2 -0.05 -17.71 2.93
C ASN A 2 0.34 -17.87 1.46
N GLY A 3 1.50 -18.47 1.18
CA GLY A 3 1.95 -18.83 -0.17
C GLY A 3 3.29 -18.26 -0.62
N ASN A 4 4.03 -17.56 0.24
CA ASN A 4 5.38 -17.06 -0.07
C ASN A 4 6.44 -17.93 0.62
N PHE A 5 7.39 -18.45 -0.16
CA PHE A 5 8.52 -19.24 0.34
C PHE A 5 9.77 -18.37 0.39
N ARG A 6 10.48 -18.36 1.51
CA ARG A 6 11.77 -17.70 1.61
C ARG A 6 12.83 -18.56 0.89
N VAL A 7 13.46 -17.99 -0.13
CA VAL A 7 14.50 -18.67 -0.93
C VAL A 7 15.90 -18.37 -0.38
N GLY A 8 16.08 -17.18 0.20
CA GLY A 8 17.39 -16.78 0.73
C GLY A 8 17.47 -15.29 1.01
N THR A 9 18.71 -14.79 1.07
CA THR A 9 19.03 -13.36 1.16
C THR A 9 20.05 -13.01 0.10
N LEU A 10 19.83 -11.90 -0.61
CA LEU A 10 20.75 -11.38 -1.61
C LEU A 10 21.10 -9.93 -1.24
N PHE A 11 22.38 -9.61 -1.06
CA PHE A 11 22.84 -8.29 -0.57
C PHE A 11 22.19 -7.82 0.74
N GLY A 12 21.87 -8.77 1.64
CA GLY A 12 21.19 -8.48 2.90
C GLY A 12 19.67 -8.37 2.80
N ILE A 13 19.08 -8.39 1.59
CA ILE A 13 17.64 -8.29 1.35
C ILE A 13 17.04 -9.70 1.33
N PRO A 14 16.01 -10.00 2.15
CA PRO A 14 15.29 -11.28 2.11
C PRO A 14 14.52 -11.45 0.79
N PHE A 15 14.68 -12.62 0.15
CA PHE A 15 13.97 -12.98 -1.07
C PHE A 15 12.89 -14.03 -0.81
N TYR A 16 11.73 -13.76 -1.37
CA TYR A 16 10.57 -14.64 -1.33
C TYR A 16 10.09 -14.96 -2.73
N VAL A 17 9.54 -16.15 -2.89
CA VAL A 17 8.91 -16.61 -4.13
C VAL A 17 7.48 -17.02 -3.79
N ASN A 18 6.51 -16.48 -4.53
CA ASN A 18 5.13 -16.89 -4.42
C ASN A 18 4.88 -18.17 -5.23
N PHE A 19 3.91 -18.97 -4.82
CA PHE A 19 3.58 -20.22 -5.52
C PHE A 19 3.26 -20.01 -7.02
N SER A 20 2.66 -18.88 -7.38
CA SER A 20 2.35 -18.52 -8.77
C SER A 20 3.58 -18.41 -9.67
N TRP A 21 4.77 -18.12 -9.12
CA TRP A 21 6.03 -18.05 -9.84
C TRP A 21 6.42 -19.39 -10.47
N PHE A 22 6.19 -20.52 -9.79
CA PHE A 22 6.51 -21.84 -10.31
C PHE A 22 5.68 -22.16 -11.55
N PHE A 23 4.44 -21.70 -11.61
CA PHE A 23 3.61 -21.84 -12.81
C PHE A 23 4.23 -21.07 -13.99
N VAL A 24 4.68 -19.83 -13.76
CA VAL A 24 5.34 -19.04 -14.82
C VAL A 24 6.66 -19.70 -15.24
N LEU A 25 7.47 -20.16 -14.29
CA LEU A 25 8.71 -20.87 -14.59
C LEU A 25 8.45 -22.08 -15.49
N ALA A 26 7.47 -22.90 -15.19
CA ALA A 26 7.11 -24.07 -15.99
C ALA A 26 6.60 -23.67 -17.38
N LEU A 27 5.72 -22.67 -17.48
CA LEU A 27 5.18 -22.17 -18.74
C LEU A 27 6.28 -21.60 -19.66
N VAL A 28 7.15 -20.76 -19.10
CA VAL A 28 8.28 -20.16 -19.84
C VAL A 28 9.26 -21.25 -20.29
N THR A 29 9.61 -22.17 -19.38
CA THR A 29 10.48 -23.32 -19.74
C THR A 29 9.88 -24.11 -20.89
N TYR A 30 8.60 -24.48 -20.81
CA TYR A 30 7.92 -25.22 -21.87
C TYR A 30 7.95 -24.48 -23.22
N THR A 31 7.59 -23.20 -23.19
CA THR A 31 7.50 -22.37 -24.42
C THR A 31 8.87 -22.25 -25.11
N TYR A 32 9.93 -21.95 -24.34
CA TYR A 32 11.27 -21.78 -24.90
C TYR A 32 11.93 -23.10 -25.27
N SER A 33 11.66 -24.18 -24.54
CA SER A 33 12.13 -25.52 -24.92
C SER A 33 11.59 -25.93 -26.29
N ASN A 34 10.29 -25.76 -26.51
CA ASN A 34 9.67 -26.03 -27.80
C ASN A 34 10.19 -25.11 -28.92
N GLY A 35 10.35 -23.81 -28.61
CA GLY A 35 10.91 -22.85 -29.56
C GLY A 35 12.34 -23.25 -30.02
N LEU A 36 13.22 -23.58 -29.06
CA LEU A 36 14.58 -24.00 -29.33
C LEU A 36 14.63 -25.36 -30.08
N GLY A 37 13.81 -26.35 -29.69
CA GLY A 37 13.73 -27.63 -30.38
C GLY A 37 13.27 -27.52 -31.82
N ASN A 38 12.30 -26.62 -32.10
CA ASN A 38 11.82 -26.38 -33.47
C ASN A 38 12.84 -25.61 -34.32
N GLN A 39 13.56 -24.65 -33.71
CA GLN A 39 14.56 -23.85 -34.43
C GLN A 39 15.88 -24.58 -34.64
N PHE A 40 16.25 -25.52 -33.76
CA PHE A 40 17.49 -26.25 -33.73
C PHE A 40 17.23 -27.76 -33.55
N PRO A 41 16.69 -28.47 -34.55
CA PRO A 41 16.37 -29.91 -34.45
C PRO A 41 17.56 -30.81 -34.10
N GLU A 42 18.78 -30.36 -34.40
CA GLU A 42 20.03 -31.06 -34.08
C GLU A 42 20.30 -31.21 -32.58
N LEU A 43 19.61 -30.44 -31.70
CA LEU A 43 19.76 -30.56 -30.25
C LEU A 43 19.09 -31.84 -29.69
N GLY A 44 18.30 -32.55 -30.47
CA GLY A 44 17.55 -33.71 -30.01
C GLY A 44 16.45 -33.36 -29.03
N ASN A 45 15.99 -34.34 -28.23
CA ASN A 45 14.77 -34.16 -27.42
C ASN A 45 15.01 -33.60 -26.00
N LEU A 46 16.18 -33.82 -25.40
CA LEU A 46 16.43 -33.47 -24.00
C LEU A 46 17.13 -32.11 -23.80
N LEU A 47 18.06 -31.78 -24.68
CA LEU A 47 18.88 -30.57 -24.57
C LEU A 47 18.02 -29.28 -24.62
N PRO A 48 16.99 -29.15 -25.49
CA PRO A 48 16.12 -27.99 -25.49
C PRO A 48 15.43 -27.73 -24.14
N TRP A 49 15.06 -28.79 -23.39
CA TRP A 49 14.44 -28.62 -22.05
C TRP A 49 15.42 -28.04 -21.04
N GLY A 50 16.67 -28.49 -21.03
CA GLY A 50 17.73 -27.92 -20.19
C GLY A 50 18.01 -26.46 -20.52
N LEU A 51 18.14 -26.13 -21.82
CA LEU A 51 18.37 -24.78 -22.30
C LEU A 51 17.14 -23.87 -22.03
N GLY A 52 15.94 -24.38 -22.20
CA GLY A 52 14.71 -23.65 -21.88
C GLY A 52 14.58 -23.31 -20.41
N LEU A 53 14.94 -24.27 -19.51
CA LEU A 53 14.95 -23.99 -18.06
C LEU A 53 16.02 -22.95 -17.69
N ILE A 54 17.23 -23.05 -18.25
CA ILE A 54 18.30 -22.06 -18.02
C ILE A 54 17.84 -20.67 -18.52
N THR A 55 17.22 -20.61 -19.70
CA THR A 55 16.66 -19.35 -20.24
C THR A 55 15.62 -18.75 -19.33
N ALA A 56 14.69 -19.55 -18.83
CA ALA A 56 13.66 -19.11 -17.89
C ALA A 56 14.28 -18.58 -16.58
N LEU A 57 15.28 -19.28 -16.03
CA LEU A 57 15.98 -18.83 -14.82
C LEU A 57 16.75 -17.52 -15.05
N LEU A 58 17.41 -17.37 -16.21
CA LEU A 58 18.10 -16.12 -16.58
C LEU A 58 17.12 -14.95 -16.81
N MET A 59 15.94 -15.23 -17.36
CA MET A 59 14.87 -14.23 -17.45
C MET A 59 14.46 -13.75 -16.06
N PHE A 60 14.24 -14.65 -15.10
CA PHE A 60 13.94 -14.27 -13.73
C PHE A 60 15.10 -13.57 -13.03
N ALA A 61 16.35 -13.94 -13.32
CA ALA A 61 17.51 -13.20 -12.85
C ALA A 61 17.52 -11.75 -13.36
N SER A 62 17.06 -11.51 -14.59
CA SER A 62 16.87 -10.15 -15.13
C SER A 62 15.81 -9.38 -14.37
N VAL A 63 14.69 -10.01 -14.03
CA VAL A 63 13.64 -9.37 -13.19
C VAL A 63 14.19 -9.04 -11.79
N ILE A 64 14.95 -9.96 -11.18
CA ILE A 64 15.62 -9.71 -9.89
C ILE A 64 16.59 -8.53 -10.00
N ALA A 65 17.38 -8.46 -11.07
CA ALA A 65 18.32 -7.37 -11.29
C ALA A 65 17.59 -6.01 -11.42
N HIS A 66 16.46 -5.99 -12.10
CA HIS A 66 15.58 -4.83 -12.19
C HIS A 66 15.11 -4.36 -10.79
N GLU A 67 14.56 -5.27 -9.96
CA GLU A 67 14.12 -4.97 -8.59
C GLU A 67 15.28 -4.54 -7.68
N LEU A 68 16.46 -5.12 -7.87
CA LEU A 68 17.68 -4.71 -7.17
C LEU A 68 18.10 -3.29 -7.56
N GLY A 69 17.88 -2.88 -8.81
CA GLY A 69 18.07 -1.49 -9.23
C GLY A 69 17.31 -0.51 -8.37
N HIS A 70 16.01 -0.71 -8.19
CA HIS A 70 15.17 0.08 -7.29
C HIS A 70 15.67 0.02 -5.85
N SER A 71 15.97 -1.19 -5.38
CA SER A 71 16.36 -1.46 -4.00
C SER A 71 17.67 -0.78 -3.63
N PHE A 72 18.70 -0.80 -4.49
CA PHE A 72 19.97 -0.16 -4.23
C PHE A 72 19.87 1.37 -4.18
N VAL A 73 19.05 1.96 -5.03
CA VAL A 73 18.79 3.41 -4.98
C VAL A 73 18.01 3.77 -3.72
N ALA A 74 17.01 2.98 -3.30
CA ALA A 74 16.29 3.18 -2.05
C ALA A 74 17.22 3.13 -0.84
N ILE A 75 18.07 2.09 -0.73
CA ILE A 75 19.04 1.94 0.35
C ILE A 75 20.04 3.11 0.38
N LYS A 76 20.53 3.56 -0.79
CA LYS A 76 21.42 4.72 -0.89
C LYS A 76 20.76 6.01 -0.38
N GLN A 77 19.43 6.10 -0.46
CA GLN A 77 18.63 7.21 0.06
C GLN A 77 18.21 7.02 1.54
N GLY A 78 18.69 5.98 2.22
CA GLY A 78 18.38 5.67 3.61
C GLY A 78 16.98 5.10 3.80
N ILE A 79 16.42 4.43 2.77
CA ILE A 79 15.15 3.70 2.83
C ILE A 79 15.47 2.21 2.84
N ASP A 80 15.15 1.53 3.95
CA ASP A 80 15.40 0.10 4.08
C ASP A 80 14.44 -0.71 3.22
N VAL A 81 14.97 -1.79 2.62
CA VAL A 81 14.20 -2.75 1.83
C VAL A 81 13.92 -3.98 2.67
N LYS A 82 12.67 -4.17 3.08
CA LYS A 82 12.23 -5.29 3.93
C LYS A 82 12.33 -6.64 3.22
N SER A 83 11.96 -6.69 1.96
CA SER A 83 11.99 -7.92 1.17
C SER A 83 11.74 -7.64 -0.32
N ILE A 84 12.16 -8.59 -1.15
CA ILE A 84 11.76 -8.68 -2.56
C ILE A 84 10.97 -9.98 -2.72
N THR A 85 9.77 -9.92 -3.29
CA THR A 85 8.91 -11.08 -3.55
C THR A 85 8.67 -11.22 -5.05
N LEU A 86 8.98 -12.41 -5.60
CA LEU A 86 8.65 -12.76 -6.99
C LEU A 86 7.27 -13.40 -7.05
N PHE A 87 6.45 -12.97 -7.99
CA PHE A 87 5.11 -13.49 -8.25
C PHE A 87 4.80 -13.53 -9.76
N LEU A 88 3.56 -13.88 -10.12
CA LEU A 88 3.13 -14.09 -11.51
C LEU A 88 3.50 -12.94 -12.47
N PHE A 89 3.36 -11.69 -12.03
CA PHE A 89 3.54 -10.51 -12.88
C PHE A 89 4.90 -9.80 -12.72
N GLY A 90 5.85 -10.41 -12.00
CA GLY A 90 7.20 -9.84 -11.82
C GLY A 90 7.68 -9.88 -10.37
N GLY A 91 8.45 -8.86 -9.97
CA GLY A 91 8.94 -8.66 -8.62
C GLY A 91 8.19 -7.53 -7.90
N LEU A 92 8.25 -7.54 -6.58
CA LEU A 92 7.78 -6.47 -5.72
C LEU A 92 8.75 -6.26 -4.57
N ALA A 93 9.41 -5.12 -4.55
CA ALA A 93 10.23 -4.67 -3.43
C ALA A 93 9.35 -3.98 -2.37
N SER A 94 9.39 -4.49 -1.13
CA SER A 94 8.70 -3.89 0.01
C SER A 94 9.65 -2.95 0.73
N LEU A 95 9.38 -1.65 0.67
CA LEU A 95 10.14 -0.61 1.35
C LEU A 95 9.63 -0.40 2.77
N ASP A 96 10.52 0.05 3.68
CA ASP A 96 10.13 0.35 5.06
C ASP A 96 9.29 1.62 5.17
N ARG A 97 9.56 2.61 4.35
CA ARG A 97 8.85 3.89 4.28
C ARG A 97 8.74 4.40 2.84
N GLU A 98 7.82 5.31 2.62
CA GLU A 98 7.71 6.03 1.35
C GLU A 98 8.83 7.09 1.22
N SER A 99 9.10 7.49 -0.04
CA SER A 99 10.00 8.60 -0.35
C SER A 99 9.48 9.91 0.25
N LYS A 100 10.40 10.71 0.81
CA LYS A 100 10.08 12.01 1.42
C LYS A 100 10.10 13.17 0.42
N THR A 101 10.76 12.99 -0.70
CA THR A 101 10.90 14.02 -1.73
C THR A 101 10.59 13.48 -3.14
N PRO A 102 10.14 14.33 -4.07
CA PRO A 102 9.94 13.94 -5.45
C PRO A 102 11.20 13.38 -6.12
N GLY A 103 12.38 13.92 -5.74
CA GLY A 103 13.67 13.46 -6.28
C GLY A 103 14.02 12.05 -5.83
N GLU A 104 13.75 11.69 -4.56
CA GLU A 104 13.89 10.31 -4.07
C GLU A 104 12.98 9.36 -4.84
N ALA A 105 11.69 9.71 -4.98
CA ALA A 105 10.72 8.90 -5.69
C ALA A 105 11.11 8.67 -7.16
N PHE A 106 11.55 9.72 -7.85
CA PHE A 106 12.04 9.64 -9.22
C PHE A 106 13.26 8.74 -9.34
N GLY A 107 14.28 8.95 -8.47
CA GLY A 107 15.52 8.17 -8.50
C GLY A 107 15.30 6.67 -8.30
N ILE A 108 14.41 6.31 -7.36
CA ILE A 108 14.03 4.91 -7.16
C ILE A 108 13.30 4.37 -8.40
N ALA A 109 12.30 5.11 -8.91
CA ALA A 109 11.47 4.62 -9.99
C ALA A 109 12.22 4.39 -11.31
N ILE A 110 13.17 5.24 -11.66
CA ILE A 110 13.94 5.10 -12.91
C ILE A 110 15.00 3.99 -12.87
N ALA A 111 15.43 3.57 -11.67
CA ALA A 111 16.58 2.69 -11.49
C ALA A 111 16.38 1.29 -12.06
N GLY A 112 15.19 0.67 -11.87
CA GLY A 112 14.86 -0.63 -12.45
C GLY A 112 14.89 -0.63 -13.98
N PRO A 113 14.13 0.25 -14.66
CA PRO A 113 14.19 0.40 -16.10
C PRO A 113 15.60 0.62 -16.66
N LEU A 114 16.41 1.44 -15.98
CA LEU A 114 17.81 1.66 -16.38
C LEU A 114 18.63 0.38 -16.31
N VAL A 115 18.48 -0.43 -15.25
CA VAL A 115 19.17 -1.73 -15.15
C VAL A 115 18.76 -2.65 -16.30
N SER A 116 17.46 -2.73 -16.62
CA SER A 116 16.98 -3.57 -17.73
C SER A 116 17.53 -3.10 -19.08
N LEU A 117 17.54 -1.79 -19.35
CA LEU A 117 18.10 -1.24 -20.58
C LEU A 117 19.62 -1.45 -20.66
N LEU A 118 20.35 -1.34 -19.55
CA LEU A 118 21.78 -1.66 -19.49
C LEU A 118 22.04 -3.13 -19.76
N LEU A 119 21.27 -4.04 -19.18
CA LEU A 119 21.34 -5.47 -19.46
C LEU A 119 21.07 -5.77 -20.93
N CYS A 120 20.05 -5.17 -21.52
CA CYS A 120 19.78 -5.28 -22.96
C CYS A 120 21.00 -4.86 -23.78
N GLY A 121 21.60 -3.70 -23.48
CA GLY A 121 22.79 -3.21 -24.17
C GLY A 121 23.98 -4.14 -24.05
N ILE A 122 24.29 -4.62 -22.84
CA ILE A 122 25.38 -5.54 -22.56
C ILE A 122 25.19 -6.87 -23.32
N LEU A 123 24.00 -7.47 -23.23
CA LEU A 123 23.70 -8.75 -23.90
C LEU A 123 23.79 -8.62 -25.43
N THR A 124 23.32 -7.50 -25.97
CA THR A 124 23.42 -7.20 -27.41
C THR A 124 24.87 -7.03 -27.83
N LEU A 125 25.70 -6.29 -27.08
CA LEU A 125 27.12 -6.10 -27.34
C LEU A 125 27.88 -7.41 -27.30
N ILE A 126 27.59 -8.29 -26.32
CA ILE A 126 28.20 -9.64 -26.26
C ILE A 126 27.84 -10.44 -27.54
N GLY A 127 26.56 -10.43 -27.93
CA GLY A 127 26.13 -11.13 -29.14
C GLY A 127 26.83 -10.66 -30.40
N ILE A 128 27.00 -9.35 -30.59
CA ILE A 128 27.66 -8.75 -31.75
C ILE A 128 29.18 -9.02 -31.70
N SER A 129 29.81 -8.81 -30.55
CA SER A 129 31.29 -8.87 -30.44
C SER A 129 31.84 -10.30 -30.54
N THR A 130 31.06 -11.28 -30.08
CA THR A 130 31.47 -12.69 -30.10
C THR A 130 31.16 -13.39 -31.42
N GLY A 131 30.30 -12.83 -32.25
CA GLY A 131 29.84 -13.49 -33.47
C GLY A 131 29.14 -14.84 -33.21
N MET A 132 28.59 -15.04 -32.01
CA MET A 132 27.90 -16.29 -31.64
C MET A 132 26.78 -16.62 -32.61
N THR A 133 26.64 -17.92 -32.91
CA THR A 133 25.54 -18.47 -33.72
C THR A 133 24.89 -19.63 -32.98
N GLY A 134 23.77 -20.13 -33.54
CA GLY A 134 23.06 -21.27 -32.96
C GLY A 134 22.29 -20.98 -31.70
N PRO A 135 22.00 -21.99 -30.85
CA PRO A 135 21.12 -21.89 -29.70
C PRO A 135 21.50 -20.83 -28.67
N PHE A 136 22.82 -20.66 -28.42
CA PHE A 136 23.31 -19.66 -27.47
C PHE A 136 23.08 -18.22 -27.94
N ALA A 137 23.24 -17.96 -29.25
CA ALA A 137 22.91 -16.66 -29.83
C ALA A 137 21.39 -16.37 -29.71
N ALA A 138 20.55 -17.39 -29.96
CA ALA A 138 19.11 -17.27 -29.82
C ALA A 138 18.71 -16.93 -28.37
N ILE A 139 19.28 -17.60 -27.38
CA ILE A 139 19.05 -17.33 -25.95
C ILE A 139 19.48 -15.91 -25.58
N LEU A 140 20.67 -15.49 -26.02
CA LEU A 140 21.21 -14.17 -25.74
C LEU A 140 20.34 -13.06 -26.33
N GLY A 141 19.93 -13.21 -27.59
CA GLY A 141 19.04 -12.29 -28.30
C GLY A 141 17.65 -12.20 -27.62
N LEU A 142 17.14 -13.35 -27.17
CA LEU A 142 15.90 -13.40 -26.44
C LEU A 142 15.99 -12.66 -25.11
N LEU A 143 17.03 -12.90 -24.31
CA LEU A 143 17.23 -12.20 -23.03
C LEU A 143 17.42 -10.69 -23.24
N ALA A 144 18.14 -10.27 -24.28
CA ALA A 144 18.26 -8.86 -24.64
C ALA A 144 16.88 -8.25 -24.96
N SER A 145 16.07 -8.94 -25.76
CA SER A 145 14.72 -8.50 -26.14
C SER A 145 13.77 -8.42 -24.93
N ILE A 146 13.84 -9.40 -24.03
CA ILE A 146 13.04 -9.40 -22.79
C ILE A 146 13.43 -8.23 -21.89
N ASN A 147 14.73 -7.96 -21.71
CA ASN A 147 15.19 -6.82 -20.93
C ASN A 147 14.82 -5.49 -21.55
N LEU A 148 14.82 -5.38 -22.89
CA LEU A 148 14.32 -4.21 -23.61
C LEU A 148 12.82 -4.02 -23.35
N ALA A 149 12.05 -5.08 -23.52
CA ALA A 149 10.60 -5.06 -23.28
C ALA A 149 10.28 -4.70 -21.83
N LEU A 150 10.98 -5.30 -20.85
CA LEU A 150 10.81 -5.02 -19.41
C LEU A 150 11.11 -3.54 -19.11
N GLY A 151 12.20 -3.00 -19.63
CA GLY A 151 12.57 -1.60 -19.43
C GLY A 151 11.56 -0.64 -20.06
N LEU A 152 11.20 -0.86 -21.34
CA LEU A 152 10.26 0.02 -22.06
C LEU A 152 8.83 -0.07 -21.50
N PHE A 153 8.35 -1.29 -21.20
CA PHE A 153 7.02 -1.49 -20.63
C PHE A 153 6.89 -0.79 -19.28
N ASN A 154 7.90 -0.94 -18.41
CA ASN A 154 7.89 -0.26 -17.12
C ASN A 154 8.03 1.26 -17.23
N LEU A 155 8.52 1.82 -18.33
CA LEU A 155 8.55 3.27 -18.57
C LEU A 155 7.22 3.86 -19.06
N ILE A 156 6.19 3.06 -19.32
CA ILE A 156 4.84 3.58 -19.65
C ILE A 156 4.35 4.45 -18.49
N PRO A 157 3.93 5.71 -18.75
CA PRO A 157 3.61 6.68 -17.70
C PRO A 157 2.25 6.43 -17.06
N GLY A 158 2.12 5.35 -16.30
CA GLY A 158 0.88 4.99 -15.61
C GLY A 158 1.12 4.00 -14.48
N LEU A 159 0.55 4.26 -13.28
CA LEU A 159 0.57 3.27 -12.21
C LEU A 159 -0.17 2.00 -12.64
N PRO A 160 0.28 0.82 -12.21
CA PRO A 160 1.32 0.53 -11.20
C PRO A 160 2.76 0.45 -11.72
N LEU A 161 3.02 0.83 -12.97
CA LEU A 161 4.36 0.71 -13.59
C LEU A 161 5.32 1.78 -13.06
N ASP A 162 6.63 1.58 -13.26
CA ASP A 162 7.67 2.52 -12.83
C ASP A 162 7.54 3.89 -13.49
N GLY A 163 7.17 3.95 -14.77
CA GLY A 163 6.83 5.18 -15.47
C GLY A 163 5.69 5.95 -14.82
N GLY A 164 4.76 5.24 -14.20
CA GLY A 164 3.72 5.84 -13.35
C GLY A 164 4.31 6.46 -12.08
N ASN A 165 5.29 5.82 -11.43
CA ASN A 165 6.00 6.39 -10.28
C ASN A 165 6.88 7.58 -10.70
N ILE A 166 7.47 7.56 -11.89
CA ILE A 166 8.18 8.71 -12.48
C ILE A 166 7.20 9.88 -12.69
N LEU A 167 6.03 9.61 -13.26
CA LEU A 167 4.98 10.61 -13.47
C LEU A 167 4.43 11.15 -12.14
N LYS A 168 4.18 10.26 -11.15
CA LYS A 168 3.85 10.64 -9.76
C LYS A 168 4.88 11.64 -9.22
N ALA A 169 6.16 11.34 -9.32
CA ALA A 169 7.24 12.20 -8.83
C ALA A 169 7.28 13.56 -9.54
N ALA A 170 7.07 13.58 -10.86
CA ALA A 170 7.00 14.82 -11.63
C ALA A 170 5.82 15.69 -11.19
N VAL A 171 4.60 15.14 -11.14
CA VAL A 171 3.41 15.88 -10.70
C VAL A 171 3.57 16.36 -9.24
N TRP A 172 4.11 15.53 -8.35
CA TRP A 172 4.41 15.92 -6.98
C TRP A 172 5.36 17.12 -6.92
N LYS A 173 6.43 17.11 -7.73
CA LYS A 173 7.38 18.23 -7.79
C LYS A 173 6.72 19.56 -8.17
N PHE A 174 5.76 19.54 -9.11
CA PHE A 174 5.07 20.76 -9.55
C PHE A 174 3.93 21.18 -8.62
N THR A 175 3.24 20.25 -7.99
CA THR A 175 2.06 20.53 -7.16
C THR A 175 2.39 20.67 -5.67
N GLY A 176 3.56 20.22 -5.23
CA GLY A 176 3.93 20.12 -3.81
C GLY A 176 3.18 19.00 -3.06
N ASN A 177 2.28 18.25 -3.72
CA ASN A 177 1.41 17.27 -3.08
C ASN A 177 1.62 15.87 -3.66
N PRO A 178 2.11 14.89 -2.85
CA PRO A 178 2.38 13.54 -3.32
C PRO A 178 1.11 12.79 -3.76
N TYR A 179 -0.01 13.05 -3.10
CA TYR A 179 -1.29 12.37 -3.40
C TYR A 179 -1.83 12.79 -4.77
N LYS A 180 -1.73 14.08 -5.13
CA LYS A 180 -2.08 14.55 -6.48
C LYS A 180 -1.25 13.85 -7.54
N GLY A 181 0.02 13.57 -7.25
CA GLY A 181 0.89 12.78 -8.11
C GLY A 181 0.37 11.36 -8.34
N VAL A 182 -0.02 10.66 -7.27
CA VAL A 182 -0.57 9.29 -7.35
C VAL A 182 -1.92 9.29 -8.10
N ILE A 183 -2.82 10.23 -7.79
CA ILE A 183 -4.13 10.33 -8.45
C ILE A 183 -3.95 10.53 -9.96
N PHE A 184 -3.08 11.45 -10.37
CA PHE A 184 -2.85 11.73 -11.78
C PHE A 184 -2.24 10.52 -12.50
N ALA A 185 -1.16 9.94 -11.94
CA ALA A 185 -0.49 8.77 -12.52
C ALA A 185 -1.40 7.53 -12.54
N GLY A 186 -2.29 7.38 -11.56
CA GLY A 186 -3.32 6.34 -11.55
C GLY A 186 -4.36 6.52 -12.66
N ARG A 187 -4.88 7.74 -12.86
CA ARG A 187 -5.82 8.03 -13.97
C ARG A 187 -5.18 7.77 -15.34
N VAL A 188 -3.91 8.17 -15.52
CA VAL A 188 -3.17 7.86 -16.76
C VAL A 188 -2.99 6.34 -16.91
N GLY A 189 -2.69 5.61 -15.85
CA GLY A 189 -2.62 4.15 -15.86
C GLY A 189 -3.94 3.48 -16.25
N GLN A 190 -5.07 4.02 -15.80
CA GLN A 190 -6.41 3.54 -16.21
C GLN A 190 -6.62 3.74 -17.71
N VAL A 191 -6.21 4.89 -18.28
CA VAL A 191 -6.29 5.13 -19.74
C VAL A 191 -5.48 4.10 -20.51
N PHE A 192 -4.23 3.82 -20.10
CA PHE A 192 -3.42 2.76 -20.73
C PHE A 192 -4.05 1.38 -20.56
N GLY A 193 -4.66 1.09 -19.41
CA GLY A 193 -5.42 -0.13 -19.18
C GLY A 193 -6.57 -0.31 -20.18
N VAL A 194 -7.36 0.75 -20.41
CA VAL A 194 -8.45 0.74 -21.41
C VAL A 194 -7.90 0.54 -22.81
N ILE A 195 -6.83 1.25 -23.20
CA ILE A 195 -6.19 1.09 -24.51
C ILE A 195 -5.72 -0.36 -24.70
N ALA A 196 -5.09 -0.96 -23.69
CA ALA A 196 -4.66 -2.35 -23.75
C ALA A 196 -5.82 -3.33 -23.92
N ILE A 197 -6.95 -3.13 -23.22
CA ILE A 197 -8.16 -3.94 -23.38
C ILE A 197 -8.69 -3.83 -24.81
N ILE A 198 -8.84 -2.60 -25.31
CA ILE A 198 -9.33 -2.36 -26.68
C ILE A 198 -8.41 -3.03 -27.70
N SER A 199 -7.09 -2.85 -27.59
CA SER A 199 -6.13 -3.51 -28.48
C SER A 199 -6.23 -5.03 -28.44
N GLY A 200 -6.53 -5.59 -27.27
CA GLY A 200 -6.70 -7.02 -27.06
C GLY A 200 -7.92 -7.61 -27.77
N LEU A 201 -8.98 -6.83 -27.98
CA LEU A 201 -10.16 -7.25 -28.71
C LEU A 201 -9.86 -7.54 -30.20
N PHE A 202 -8.74 -7.01 -30.72
CA PHE A 202 -8.28 -7.27 -32.10
C PHE A 202 -7.33 -8.47 -32.23
N GLY A 203 -7.26 -9.36 -31.22
CA GLY A 203 -6.62 -10.65 -31.37
C GLY A 203 -5.56 -11.05 -30.31
N SER A 204 -5.42 -10.30 -29.21
CA SER A 204 -4.49 -10.63 -28.15
C SER A 204 -5.16 -10.76 -26.77
N PHE A 205 -5.49 -11.99 -26.38
CA PHE A 205 -6.04 -12.26 -25.05
C PHE A 205 -5.15 -11.73 -23.90
N TRP A 206 -3.83 -11.77 -24.10
CA TRP A 206 -2.87 -11.25 -23.11
C TRP A 206 -3.02 -9.75 -22.89
N ASN A 207 -3.28 -8.98 -23.95
CA ASN A 207 -3.50 -7.54 -23.81
C ASN A 207 -4.76 -7.22 -23.00
N ILE A 208 -5.81 -8.05 -23.12
CA ILE A 208 -7.02 -7.91 -22.28
C ILE A 208 -6.68 -8.13 -20.81
N LEU A 209 -5.93 -9.19 -20.48
CA LEU A 209 -5.54 -9.49 -19.11
C LEU A 209 -4.63 -8.40 -18.52
N ILE A 210 -3.63 -7.96 -19.26
CA ILE A 210 -2.72 -6.87 -18.84
C ILE A 210 -3.52 -5.58 -18.65
N GLY A 211 -4.39 -5.26 -19.59
CA GLY A 211 -5.22 -4.05 -19.51
C GLY A 211 -6.17 -4.05 -18.32
N PHE A 212 -6.81 -5.19 -18.03
CA PHE A 212 -7.66 -5.35 -16.85
C PHE A 212 -6.85 -5.22 -15.56
N PHE A 213 -5.66 -5.83 -15.49
CA PHE A 213 -4.75 -5.71 -14.36
C PHE A 213 -4.34 -4.23 -14.12
N LEU A 214 -3.94 -3.53 -15.18
CA LEU A 214 -3.57 -2.11 -15.11
C LEU A 214 -4.77 -1.26 -14.65
N LEU A 215 -5.92 -1.43 -15.27
CA LEU A 215 -7.13 -0.67 -14.97
C LEU A 215 -7.54 -0.79 -13.50
N GLN A 216 -7.56 -2.02 -12.98
CA GLN A 216 -7.97 -2.30 -11.61
C GLN A 216 -6.96 -1.74 -10.60
N ASN A 217 -5.65 -2.02 -10.79
CA ASN A 217 -4.63 -1.56 -9.84
C ASN A 217 -4.49 -0.03 -9.87
N ALA A 218 -4.45 0.59 -11.06
CA ALA A 218 -4.38 2.03 -11.21
C ALA A 218 -5.58 2.73 -10.55
N GLY A 219 -6.79 2.14 -10.67
CA GLY A 219 -7.99 2.63 -10.01
C GLY A 219 -7.88 2.59 -8.49
N GLN A 220 -7.38 1.49 -7.93
CA GLN A 220 -7.17 1.35 -6.48
C GLN A 220 -6.16 2.37 -5.95
N PHE A 221 -5.04 2.59 -6.65
CA PHE A 221 -4.05 3.61 -6.28
C PHE A 221 -4.66 5.01 -6.29
N ALA A 222 -5.37 5.38 -7.36
CA ALA A 222 -6.01 6.68 -7.47
C ALA A 222 -7.07 6.91 -6.37
N GLN A 223 -7.90 5.90 -6.09
CA GLN A 223 -8.93 5.98 -5.05
C GLN A 223 -8.32 6.11 -3.64
N SER A 224 -7.33 5.27 -3.32
CA SER A 224 -6.65 5.35 -2.02
C SER A 224 -5.97 6.70 -1.82
N ALA A 225 -5.30 7.22 -2.86
CA ALA A 225 -4.66 8.52 -2.80
C ALA A 225 -5.66 9.68 -2.70
N THR A 226 -6.85 9.56 -3.30
CA THR A 226 -7.92 10.54 -3.14
C THR A 226 -8.37 10.63 -1.70
N ILE A 227 -8.63 9.49 -1.06
CA ILE A 227 -9.00 9.44 0.36
C ILE A 227 -7.89 10.04 1.25
N GLN A 228 -6.63 9.67 1.00
CA GLN A 228 -5.50 10.21 1.77
C GLN A 228 -5.33 11.71 1.56
N ASN A 229 -5.53 12.21 0.36
CA ASN A 229 -5.48 13.64 0.05
C ASN A 229 -6.57 14.42 0.80
N GLU A 230 -7.79 13.90 0.84
CA GLU A 230 -8.91 14.49 1.61
C GLU A 230 -8.62 14.50 3.11
N LEU A 231 -8.11 13.38 3.65
CA LEU A 231 -7.77 13.27 5.07
C LEU A 231 -6.59 14.18 5.46
N SER A 232 -5.59 14.33 4.57
CA SER A 232 -4.41 15.16 4.85
C SER A 232 -4.70 16.66 5.00
N GLY A 233 -5.83 17.11 4.47
CA GLY A 233 -6.31 18.49 4.60
C GLY A 233 -7.22 18.74 5.80
N LEU A 234 -7.43 17.75 6.70
CA LEU A 234 -8.34 17.81 7.84
C LEU A 234 -7.60 17.55 9.14
N ASN A 235 -8.15 18.10 10.22
CA ASN A 235 -7.67 17.88 11.58
C ASN A 235 -8.65 17.00 12.39
N ALA A 236 -8.20 16.48 13.52
CA ALA A 236 -9.02 15.65 14.40
C ALA A 236 -10.32 16.35 14.83
N ILE A 237 -10.26 17.67 15.05
CA ILE A 237 -11.43 18.48 15.46
C ILE A 237 -12.57 18.43 14.42
N ASP A 238 -12.23 18.32 13.12
CA ASP A 238 -13.22 18.31 12.04
C ASP A 238 -14.07 17.03 12.00
N ALA A 239 -13.58 15.95 12.64
CA ALA A 239 -14.21 14.63 12.65
C ALA A 239 -14.71 14.18 14.01
N ILE A 240 -14.80 15.09 14.99
CA ILE A 240 -15.36 14.78 16.31
C ILE A 240 -16.80 14.33 16.17
N THR A 241 -17.13 13.26 16.86
CA THR A 241 -18.50 12.74 16.89
C THR A 241 -19.42 13.73 17.61
N PRO A 242 -20.51 14.18 16.97
CA PRO A 242 -21.52 15.02 17.63
C PRO A 242 -22.05 14.32 18.90
N ASN A 243 -22.30 15.11 19.96
CA ASN A 243 -22.78 14.62 21.26
C ASN A 243 -21.88 13.51 21.84
N SER A 244 -20.55 13.75 21.82
CA SER A 244 -19.59 12.84 22.44
C SER A 244 -20.00 12.47 23.87
N PRO A 245 -19.84 11.20 24.29
CA PRO A 245 -20.27 10.71 25.61
C PRO A 245 -19.32 11.19 26.72
N ILE A 246 -19.44 12.43 27.12
CA ILE A 246 -18.63 13.07 28.16
C ILE A 246 -19.54 13.33 29.36
N ILE A 247 -19.13 12.92 30.57
CA ILE A 247 -19.88 13.09 31.82
C ILE A 247 -18.98 13.62 32.94
N SER A 248 -19.59 14.28 33.93
CA SER A 248 -18.87 14.75 35.11
C SER A 248 -18.55 13.61 36.08
N GLU A 249 -17.39 13.65 36.71
CA GLU A 249 -17.00 12.72 37.78
C GLU A 249 -17.90 12.78 39.02
N ASP A 250 -18.53 13.92 39.28
CA ASP A 250 -19.40 14.17 40.43
C ASP A 250 -20.84 13.71 40.22
N LEU A 251 -21.15 13.22 39.01
CA LEU A 251 -22.52 12.72 38.71
C LEU A 251 -22.82 11.47 39.56
N SER A 252 -24.06 11.35 40.09
CA SER A 252 -24.48 10.12 40.75
C SER A 252 -24.64 8.99 39.73
N LEU A 253 -24.45 7.73 40.14
CA LEU A 253 -24.66 6.58 39.24
C LEU A 253 -26.13 6.50 38.78
N ARG A 254 -27.08 6.98 39.60
CA ARG A 254 -28.51 7.06 39.23
C ARG A 254 -28.74 8.06 38.10
N ASP A 255 -28.17 9.27 38.20
CA ASP A 255 -28.31 10.29 37.16
C ASP A 255 -27.55 9.86 35.88
N PHE A 256 -26.40 9.22 36.02
CA PHE A 256 -25.69 8.66 34.89
C PHE A 256 -26.55 7.60 34.16
N ALA A 257 -27.12 6.64 34.90
CA ALA A 257 -27.98 5.62 34.31
C ALA A 257 -29.23 6.23 33.63
N ASN A 258 -29.92 7.15 34.30
CA ASN A 258 -31.17 7.71 33.80
C ASN A 258 -30.98 8.64 32.59
N ASN A 259 -29.95 9.50 32.63
CA ASN A 259 -29.82 10.58 31.65
C ASN A 259 -28.95 10.15 30.43
N TYR A 260 -28.08 9.17 30.61
CA TYR A 260 -27.08 8.82 29.59
C TYR A 260 -27.14 7.37 29.09
N VAL A 261 -27.67 6.44 29.92
CA VAL A 261 -27.72 5.01 29.55
C VAL A 261 -29.15 4.59 29.17
N ILE A 262 -30.13 4.92 29.98
CA ILE A 262 -31.54 4.53 29.74
C ILE A 262 -32.12 5.42 28.64
N GLY A 263 -32.47 4.81 27.50
CA GLY A 263 -33.04 5.53 26.35
C GLY A 263 -32.02 6.05 25.32
N GLN A 264 -30.73 6.06 25.66
CA GLN A 264 -29.63 6.42 24.74
C GLN A 264 -28.73 5.20 24.51
N LYS A 265 -29.15 4.29 23.61
CA LYS A 265 -28.44 2.99 23.38
C LYS A 265 -27.13 3.10 22.61
N ASN A 266 -26.58 4.29 22.33
CA ASN A 266 -25.53 4.47 21.37
C ASN A 266 -24.11 4.27 21.94
N TRP A 267 -23.91 4.43 23.25
CA TRP A 267 -22.59 4.43 23.86
C TRP A 267 -22.42 3.32 24.91
N GLN A 268 -21.32 2.59 24.82
CA GLN A 268 -20.94 1.56 25.81
C GLN A 268 -19.90 2.09 26.80
N ARG A 269 -19.25 3.21 26.49
CA ARG A 269 -18.19 3.82 27.27
C ARG A 269 -18.35 5.33 27.26
N PHE A 270 -18.06 5.96 28.40
CA PHE A 270 -18.18 7.41 28.61
C PHE A 270 -16.85 7.95 29.13
N LEU A 271 -16.42 9.10 28.61
CA LEU A 271 -15.28 9.84 29.15
C LEU A 271 -15.75 10.62 30.38
N VAL A 272 -14.93 10.59 31.42
CA VAL A 272 -15.25 11.25 32.70
C VAL A 272 -14.29 12.43 32.87
N VAL A 273 -14.86 13.60 33.12
CA VAL A 273 -14.14 14.85 33.31
C VAL A 273 -14.40 15.44 34.69
N ASP A 274 -13.41 16.22 35.19
CA ASP A 274 -13.61 17.04 36.40
C ASP A 274 -14.39 18.33 36.13
N SER A 275 -14.46 19.20 37.12
CA SER A 275 -15.15 20.50 37.04
C SER A 275 -14.49 21.49 36.06
N GLU A 276 -13.22 21.28 35.70
CA GLU A 276 -12.48 22.07 34.71
C GLU A 276 -12.58 21.47 33.30
N GLY A 277 -13.28 20.33 33.12
CA GLY A 277 -13.39 19.60 31.84
C GLY A 277 -12.17 18.74 31.50
N LYS A 278 -11.23 18.53 32.42
CA LYS A 278 -10.04 17.70 32.21
C LYS A 278 -10.37 16.22 32.36
N LEU A 279 -9.73 15.40 31.52
CA LEU A 279 -9.93 13.96 31.52
C LEU A 279 -9.45 13.33 32.82
N GLN A 280 -10.34 12.68 33.55
CA GLN A 280 -10.04 11.85 34.73
C GLN A 280 -9.95 10.37 34.38
N GLY A 281 -10.66 9.92 33.36
CA GLY A 281 -10.67 8.53 32.90
C GLY A 281 -11.91 8.20 32.09
N ALA A 282 -12.31 6.94 32.11
CA ALA A 282 -13.53 6.50 31.43
C ALA A 282 -14.29 5.49 32.30
N ILE A 283 -15.62 5.43 32.09
CA ILE A 283 -16.51 4.44 32.70
C ILE A 283 -17.23 3.66 31.59
N ALA A 284 -17.29 2.34 31.71
CA ALA A 284 -18.13 1.50 30.88
C ALA A 284 -19.51 1.31 31.52
N VAL A 285 -20.56 1.18 30.69
CA VAL A 285 -21.93 0.95 31.18
C VAL A 285 -22.02 -0.31 32.04
N ASP A 286 -21.23 -1.34 31.71
CA ASP A 286 -21.19 -2.60 32.47
C ASP A 286 -20.67 -2.45 33.92
N GLU A 287 -19.90 -1.39 34.21
CA GLU A 287 -19.40 -1.14 35.56
C GLU A 287 -20.59 -0.81 36.55
N LEU A 288 -21.69 -0.30 36.03
CA LEU A 288 -22.93 -0.06 36.83
C LEU A 288 -23.41 -1.36 37.49
N LYS A 289 -23.19 -2.52 36.88
CA LYS A 289 -23.61 -3.83 37.39
C LYS A 289 -22.85 -4.26 38.65
N THR A 290 -21.72 -3.62 38.93
CA THR A 290 -20.89 -3.93 40.11
C THR A 290 -21.44 -3.34 41.40
N ILE A 291 -22.34 -2.33 41.29
CA ILE A 291 -22.91 -1.62 42.42
C ILE A 291 -24.41 -1.91 42.51
N PRO A 292 -24.97 -2.30 43.68
CA PRO A 292 -26.39 -2.46 43.86
C PRO A 292 -27.16 -1.19 43.55
N THR A 293 -28.29 -1.29 42.88
CA THR A 293 -29.09 -0.13 42.42
C THR A 293 -29.58 0.77 43.56
N SER A 294 -29.75 0.21 44.78
CA SER A 294 -30.08 0.97 45.98
C SER A 294 -29.03 2.00 46.38
N GLN A 295 -27.77 1.77 46.02
CA GLN A 295 -26.65 2.67 46.36
C GLN A 295 -26.38 3.70 45.26
N TRP A 296 -26.96 3.58 44.07
CA TRP A 296 -26.72 4.47 42.94
C TRP A 296 -26.95 5.97 43.22
N PRO A 297 -27.90 6.40 44.08
CA PRO A 297 -28.06 7.81 44.40
C PRO A 297 -26.88 8.42 45.17
N GLU A 298 -26.19 7.61 45.98
CA GLU A 298 -25.12 8.06 46.87
C GLU A 298 -23.72 7.91 46.26
N VAL A 299 -23.56 6.90 45.39
CA VAL A 299 -22.29 6.59 44.77
C VAL A 299 -22.07 7.49 43.53
N ARG A 300 -20.88 8.11 43.44
CA ARG A 300 -20.48 8.98 42.33
C ARG A 300 -19.73 8.20 41.26
N VAL A 301 -19.80 8.70 39.97
CA VAL A 301 -19.10 8.14 38.83
C VAL A 301 -17.60 8.00 39.12
N LYS A 302 -16.97 8.92 39.82
CA LYS A 302 -15.55 8.91 40.17
C LYS A 302 -15.07 7.63 40.88
N SER A 303 -15.95 6.91 41.54
CA SER A 303 -15.60 5.65 42.24
C SER A 303 -15.41 4.47 41.31
N LEU A 304 -15.87 4.55 40.05
CA LEU A 304 -15.81 3.49 39.02
C LEU A 304 -14.96 3.87 37.81
N ILE A 305 -14.26 5.00 37.87
CA ILE A 305 -13.39 5.46 36.78
C ILE A 305 -12.23 4.49 36.58
N LYS A 306 -12.00 4.12 35.32
CA LYS A 306 -10.77 3.44 34.89
C LYS A 306 -9.86 4.42 34.15
N PRO A 307 -8.54 4.40 34.43
CA PRO A 307 -7.61 5.31 33.76
C PRO A 307 -7.59 5.11 32.24
N VAL A 308 -7.49 6.20 31.52
CA VAL A 308 -7.25 6.21 30.06
C VAL A 308 -5.78 6.53 29.87
N GLU A 309 -5.08 5.70 29.09
CA GLU A 309 -3.69 5.96 28.75
C GLU A 309 -3.59 7.17 27.83
N PHE A 310 -2.80 8.19 28.18
CA PHE A 310 -2.58 9.38 27.35
C PHE A 310 -1.97 9.06 25.99
N SER A 311 -1.24 7.93 25.86
CA SER A 311 -0.73 7.43 24.58
C SER A 311 -1.83 7.06 23.57
N LYS A 312 -3.07 6.97 24.04
CA LYS A 312 -4.27 6.64 23.24
C LYS A 312 -5.21 7.86 23.10
N THR A 313 -4.65 9.05 23.11
CA THR A 313 -5.39 10.30 22.90
C THR A 313 -4.81 11.09 21.74
N VAL A 314 -5.59 11.96 21.12
CA VAL A 314 -5.16 12.81 20.00
C VAL A 314 -5.46 14.28 20.32
N LYS A 315 -4.67 15.18 19.70
CA LYS A 315 -4.89 16.61 19.82
C LYS A 315 -5.90 17.10 18.78
N PRO A 316 -6.67 18.18 19.07
CA PRO A 316 -7.63 18.74 18.12
C PRO A 316 -7.01 19.15 16.77
N GLU A 317 -5.79 19.68 16.79
CA GLU A 317 -5.03 20.14 15.61
C GLU A 317 -4.25 19.03 14.91
N GLN A 318 -4.26 17.79 15.44
CA GLN A 318 -3.54 16.66 14.83
C GLN A 318 -4.18 16.28 13.48
N ASN A 319 -3.32 16.05 12.48
CA ASN A 319 -3.77 15.68 11.15
C ASN A 319 -4.62 14.40 11.15
N LEU A 320 -5.77 14.45 10.47
CA LEU A 320 -6.74 13.34 10.51
C LEU A 320 -6.20 12.04 9.88
N LEU A 321 -5.29 12.13 8.90
CA LEU A 321 -4.63 10.96 8.32
C LEU A 321 -3.74 10.26 9.34
N GLU A 322 -3.01 11.01 10.18
CA GLU A 322 -2.21 10.44 11.27
C GLU A 322 -3.10 9.77 12.31
N VAL A 323 -4.26 10.39 12.62
CA VAL A 323 -5.24 9.82 13.55
C VAL A 323 -5.82 8.50 13.03
N VAL A 324 -6.15 8.42 11.74
CA VAL A 324 -6.59 7.16 11.11
C VAL A 324 -5.51 6.07 11.23
N THR A 325 -4.26 6.42 10.97
CA THR A 325 -3.12 5.50 11.11
C THR A 325 -2.98 5.02 12.55
N LEU A 326 -3.14 5.93 13.53
CA LEU A 326 -3.08 5.58 14.97
C LEU A 326 -4.23 4.64 15.37
N LEU A 327 -5.47 4.89 14.90
CA LEU A 327 -6.62 4.00 15.12
C LEU A 327 -6.37 2.58 14.60
N GLU A 328 -5.70 2.46 13.45
CA GLU A 328 -5.36 1.16 12.85
C GLU A 328 -4.23 0.44 13.62
N GLN A 329 -3.18 1.17 13.99
CA GLN A 329 -2.05 0.63 14.75
C GLN A 329 -2.48 0.11 16.12
N LEU A 330 -3.31 0.89 16.83
CA LEU A 330 -3.85 0.53 18.14
C LEU A 330 -5.00 -0.49 18.06
N LYS A 331 -5.53 -0.74 16.86
CA LYS A 331 -6.72 -1.60 16.61
C LYS A 331 -7.94 -1.18 17.44
N VAL A 332 -8.12 0.12 17.64
CA VAL A 332 -9.26 0.71 18.34
C VAL A 332 -10.24 1.35 17.37
N GLN A 333 -11.50 1.54 17.79
CA GLN A 333 -12.55 2.15 16.97
C GLN A 333 -12.73 3.64 17.24
N GLU A 334 -12.22 4.11 18.39
CA GLU A 334 -12.39 5.48 18.87
C GLU A 334 -11.15 5.95 19.63
N LEU A 335 -10.92 7.27 19.63
CA LEU A 335 -9.88 7.94 20.40
C LEU A 335 -10.44 9.23 21.02
N PRO A 336 -10.13 9.52 22.29
CA PRO A 336 -10.42 10.80 22.91
C PRO A 336 -9.60 11.92 22.25
N VAL A 337 -10.25 13.06 22.01
CA VAL A 337 -9.60 14.29 21.54
C VAL A 337 -9.46 15.24 22.72
N ILE A 338 -8.19 15.60 23.03
CA ILE A 338 -7.86 16.34 24.26
C ILE A 338 -6.92 17.48 23.91
N GLU A 339 -7.20 18.67 24.45
CA GLU A 339 -6.32 19.82 24.37
C GLU A 339 -5.03 19.62 25.18
N SER A 340 -4.01 20.44 24.92
CA SER A 340 -2.73 20.38 25.63
C SER A 340 -2.85 20.70 27.14
N ASN A 341 -3.92 21.35 27.58
CA ASN A 341 -4.25 21.62 28.98
C ASN A 341 -4.98 20.46 29.68
N GLY A 342 -5.29 19.38 28.96
CA GLY A 342 -6.00 18.20 29.45
C GLY A 342 -7.52 18.24 29.29
N VAL A 343 -8.09 19.33 28.75
CA VAL A 343 -9.53 19.47 28.52
C VAL A 343 -9.98 18.56 27.38
N VAL A 344 -11.08 17.81 27.60
CA VAL A 344 -11.67 16.91 26.60
C VAL A 344 -12.54 17.72 25.64
N VAL A 345 -12.22 17.62 24.34
CA VAL A 345 -13.01 18.25 23.27
C VAL A 345 -14.10 17.31 22.76
N GLY A 346 -13.82 16.01 22.71
CA GLY A 346 -14.79 15.01 22.26
C GLY A 346 -14.16 13.64 22.01
N ILE A 347 -14.91 12.78 21.34
CA ILE A 347 -14.47 11.47 20.85
C ILE A 347 -14.46 11.50 19.32
N LEU A 348 -13.39 10.93 18.76
CA LEU A 348 -13.27 10.69 17.34
C LEU A 348 -13.43 9.21 17.07
N GLU A 349 -14.45 8.83 16.29
CA GLU A 349 -14.73 7.46 15.87
C GLU A 349 -14.40 7.24 14.40
N LYS A 350 -14.02 6.02 14.02
CA LYS A 350 -13.89 5.65 12.59
C LYS A 350 -15.17 5.95 11.80
N ALA A 351 -16.34 5.75 12.40
CA ALA A 351 -17.62 6.02 11.78
C ALA A 351 -17.83 7.52 11.50
N SER A 352 -17.37 8.43 12.37
CA SER A 352 -17.48 9.87 12.15
C SER A 352 -16.57 10.35 11.02
N ILE A 353 -15.36 9.77 10.90
CA ILE A 353 -14.45 10.04 9.77
C ILE A 353 -15.12 9.64 8.45
N LEU A 354 -15.70 8.43 8.39
CA LEU A 354 -16.39 7.96 7.18
C LEU A 354 -17.57 8.87 6.78
N ARG A 355 -18.36 9.32 7.76
CA ARG A 355 -19.46 10.28 7.50
C ARG A 355 -18.93 11.60 6.96
N LEU A 356 -17.86 12.13 7.53
CA LEU A 356 -17.24 13.37 7.08
C LEU A 356 -16.76 13.26 5.63
N LEU A 357 -16.08 12.15 5.27
CA LEU A 357 -15.65 11.89 3.90
C LEU A 357 -16.84 11.76 2.93
N GLN A 358 -17.92 11.08 3.31
CA GLN A 358 -19.12 10.97 2.50
C GLN A 358 -19.80 12.32 2.27
N GLN A 359 -19.91 13.16 3.31
CA GLN A 359 -20.46 14.51 3.20
C GLN A 359 -19.64 15.38 2.23
N LYS A 360 -18.30 15.32 2.33
CA LYS A 360 -17.41 16.04 1.41
C LYS A 360 -17.52 15.55 -0.03
N ALA A 361 -17.60 14.25 -0.25
CA ALA A 361 -17.81 13.67 -1.57
C ALA A 361 -19.14 14.11 -2.22
N GLN A 362 -20.20 14.28 -1.41
CA GLN A 362 -21.50 14.79 -1.88
C GLN A 362 -21.47 16.30 -2.16
N ALA A 363 -20.69 17.07 -1.40
CA ALA A 363 -20.55 18.51 -1.58
C ALA A 363 -19.69 18.90 -2.79
N ASN A 364 -18.76 18.03 -3.20
CA ASN A 364 -17.90 18.22 -4.38
C ASN A 364 -18.00 16.99 -5.30
N PRO A 365 -19.08 16.83 -6.06
CA PRO A 365 -19.15 15.79 -7.09
C PRO A 365 -18.10 16.10 -8.17
N ALA A 366 -17.17 15.15 -8.37
CA ALA A 366 -16.03 15.27 -9.30
C ALA A 366 -16.47 15.26 -10.77
#